data_08f2d61889a2e28c1c575ac7ff91ee60
#
_entry.id   08f2d61889a2e28c1c575ac7ff91ee60
#
_cell.length_a   1.000
_cell.length_b   1.000
_cell.length_c   1.000
_cell.angle_alpha   90.00
_cell.angle_beta   90.00
_cell.angle_gamma   90.00
#
_symmetry.space_group_name_H-M   'P 1'
#
loop_
_entity.id
_entity.type
_entity.pdbx_description
1 polymer ?
#
loop_
_entity_poly.entity_id
_entity_poly.type
_entity_poly.pdbx_seq_one_letter_code
_entity_poly.pdbx_strand_id
1 'polypeptide(L)'
;MVFQGTYKLMIEKKSLDLLKTLIGFDTTSFKSNLNLIMFIEDYLNQYKIKSELVYDETKNKANLFATIGPNSSGGIVLSGHTDVVPVANQKWDSDPFQLIEKDQKLYGRGTSDMKSFIGLVLSRVP
;
A
#
# COMPACT_ATOMS: atom_id res chain seq x y z
N MET A 1 22.97 12.64 30.41
CA MET A 1 21.49 12.54 30.49
C MET A 1 21.02 11.75 29.27
N VAL A 2 20.76 10.45 29.42
CA VAL A 2 20.37 9.57 28.31
C VAL A 2 18.83 9.53 28.31
N PHE A 3 18.20 10.11 27.31
CA PHE A 3 16.76 9.95 27.09
C PHE A 3 16.50 8.55 26.52
N GLN A 4 16.15 7.60 27.37
CA GLN A 4 15.49 6.37 26.96
C GLN A 4 13.99 6.67 26.77
N GLY A 5 13.66 7.26 25.63
CA GLY A 5 12.29 7.35 25.18
C GLY A 5 11.94 6.06 24.46
N THR A 6 11.09 5.23 25.04
CA THR A 6 10.46 4.11 24.36
C THR A 6 9.51 4.70 23.33
N TYR A 7 9.98 4.92 22.09
CA TYR A 7 9.10 5.27 20.97
C TYR A 7 8.29 4.02 20.62
N LYS A 8 7.16 3.85 21.32
CA LYS A 8 6.12 2.96 20.83
C LYS A 8 5.57 3.64 19.56
N LEU A 9 6.03 3.16 18.39
CA LEU A 9 5.45 3.56 17.12
C LEU A 9 3.97 3.10 17.17
N MET A 10 3.08 3.99 17.56
CA MET A 10 1.64 3.77 17.45
C MET A 10 1.30 3.96 15.97
N ILE A 11 1.44 2.90 15.18
CA ILE A 11 0.82 2.87 13.87
C ILE A 11 -0.68 2.96 14.12
N GLU A 12 -1.31 4.01 13.58
CA GLU A 12 -2.76 4.15 13.70
C GLU A 12 -3.44 2.90 13.14
N LYS A 13 -4.48 2.43 13.84
CA LYS A 13 -5.22 1.24 13.44
C LYS A 13 -5.64 1.27 11.97
N LYS A 14 -6.10 2.43 11.48
CA LYS A 14 -6.48 2.63 10.06
C LYS A 14 -5.33 2.30 9.10
N SER A 15 -4.11 2.74 9.39
CA SER A 15 -2.92 2.46 8.57
C SER A 15 -2.58 0.98 8.58
N LEU A 16 -2.68 0.33 9.75
CA LEU A 16 -2.40 -1.09 9.89
C LEU A 16 -3.43 -1.95 9.15
N ASP A 17 -4.72 -1.63 9.26
CA ASP A 17 -5.80 -2.34 8.59
C ASP A 17 -5.68 -2.21 7.06
N LEU A 18 -5.35 -1.02 6.55
CA LEU A 18 -5.08 -0.82 5.13
C LEU A 18 -3.86 -1.61 4.67
N LEU A 19 -2.76 -1.55 5.42
CA LEU A 19 -1.57 -2.32 5.07
C LEU A 19 -1.85 -3.82 5.05
N LYS A 20 -2.59 -4.33 6.04
CA LYS A 20 -3.00 -5.73 6.09
C LYS A 20 -3.76 -6.15 4.83
N THR A 21 -4.69 -5.31 4.39
CA THR A 21 -5.44 -5.55 3.14
C THR A 21 -4.53 -5.51 1.93
N LEU A 22 -3.65 -4.50 1.81
CA LEU A 22 -2.74 -4.36 0.67
C LEU A 22 -1.75 -5.52 0.58
N ILE A 23 -1.22 -6.01 1.71
CA ILE A 23 -0.32 -7.16 1.73
C ILE A 23 -1.04 -8.44 1.27
N GLY A 24 -2.33 -8.57 1.57
CA GLY A 24 -3.15 -9.71 1.16
C GLY A 24 -3.30 -9.88 -0.36
N PHE A 25 -3.05 -8.86 -1.15
CA PHE A 25 -3.03 -8.98 -2.60
C PHE A 25 -1.68 -9.48 -3.10
N ASP A 26 -1.65 -10.65 -3.74
CA ASP A 26 -0.46 -11.12 -4.43
C ASP A 26 -0.31 -10.39 -5.77
N THR A 27 0.42 -9.29 -5.73
CA THR A 27 0.78 -8.47 -6.88
C THR A 27 2.21 -8.71 -7.34
N THR A 28 2.67 -9.96 -7.30
CA THR A 28 3.98 -10.33 -7.87
C THR A 28 4.12 -9.80 -9.30
N SER A 29 5.28 -9.27 -9.67
CA SER A 29 5.49 -8.45 -10.88
C SER A 29 4.98 -9.05 -12.19
N PHE A 30 4.87 -10.37 -12.30
CA PHE A 30 4.30 -11.04 -13.48
C PHE A 30 2.79 -11.33 -13.37
N LYS A 31 2.14 -11.01 -12.25
CA LYS A 31 0.70 -11.16 -12.02
C LYS A 31 -0.04 -9.84 -12.25
N SER A 32 -1.36 -9.93 -12.38
CA SER A 32 -2.25 -8.77 -12.39
C SER A 32 -2.20 -8.02 -11.07
N ASN A 33 -2.28 -6.69 -11.13
CA ASN A 33 -2.46 -5.83 -9.95
C ASN A 33 -3.89 -5.28 -9.83
N LEU A 34 -4.79 -5.65 -10.73
CA LEU A 34 -6.11 -5.02 -10.85
C LEU A 34 -6.93 -5.11 -9.56
N ASN A 35 -6.93 -6.24 -8.87
CA ASN A 35 -7.70 -6.38 -7.63
C ASN A 35 -7.24 -5.36 -6.57
N LEU A 36 -5.94 -5.13 -6.47
CA LEU A 36 -5.39 -4.12 -5.56
C LEU A 36 -5.75 -2.71 -6.03
N ILE A 37 -5.64 -2.43 -7.31
CA ILE A 37 -5.97 -1.12 -7.90
C ILE A 37 -7.47 -0.80 -7.71
N MET A 38 -8.36 -1.76 -7.97
CA MET A 38 -9.80 -1.59 -7.74
C MET A 38 -10.12 -1.36 -6.27
N PHE A 39 -9.45 -2.07 -5.36
CA PHE A 39 -9.59 -1.81 -3.93
C PHE A 39 -9.22 -0.35 -3.57
N ILE A 40 -8.13 0.18 -4.12
CA ILE A 40 -7.71 1.57 -3.88
C ILE A 40 -8.73 2.55 -4.49
N GLU A 41 -9.22 2.28 -5.70
CA GLU A 41 -10.24 3.10 -6.36
C GLU A 41 -11.52 3.15 -5.52
N ASP A 42 -12.03 2.00 -5.08
CA ASP A 42 -13.22 1.91 -4.23
C ASP A 42 -13.02 2.65 -2.90
N TYR A 43 -11.82 2.52 -2.31
CA TYR A 43 -11.47 3.25 -1.09
C TYR A 43 -11.52 4.77 -1.31
N LEU A 44 -10.94 5.29 -2.38
CA LEU A 44 -10.96 6.72 -2.72
C LEU A 44 -12.38 7.21 -3.02
N ASN A 45 -13.19 6.39 -3.70
CA ASN A 45 -14.58 6.71 -4.03
C ASN A 45 -15.45 6.91 -2.78
N GLN A 46 -15.18 6.22 -1.66
CA GLN A 46 -15.88 6.45 -0.38
C GLN A 46 -15.70 7.88 0.12
N TYR A 47 -14.59 8.52 -0.21
CA TYR A 47 -14.28 9.92 0.10
C TYR A 47 -14.61 10.89 -1.04
N LYS A 48 -15.34 10.42 -2.08
CA LYS A 48 -15.70 11.22 -3.27
C LYS A 48 -14.49 11.73 -4.05
N ILE A 49 -13.37 11.05 -3.93
CA ILE A 49 -12.14 11.33 -4.68
C ILE A 49 -12.17 10.49 -5.95
N LYS A 50 -12.19 11.17 -7.09
CA LYS A 50 -12.13 10.52 -8.41
C LYS A 50 -10.71 10.11 -8.72
N SER A 51 -10.56 8.92 -9.29
CA SER A 51 -9.30 8.42 -9.82
C SER A 51 -9.37 8.21 -11.34
N GLU A 52 -8.22 8.22 -11.95
CA GLU A 52 -8.00 7.88 -13.35
C GLU A 52 -7.17 6.61 -13.41
N LEU A 53 -7.62 5.63 -14.20
CA LEU A 53 -6.93 4.36 -14.40
C LEU A 53 -6.29 4.34 -15.78
N VAL A 54 -4.99 4.03 -15.82
CA VAL A 54 -4.24 3.84 -17.06
C VAL A 54 -3.82 2.38 -17.14
N TYR A 55 -4.44 1.65 -18.07
CA TYR A 55 -4.21 0.22 -18.26
C TYR A 55 -3.03 -0.05 -19.19
N ASP A 56 -2.38 -1.19 -18.97
CA ASP A 56 -1.44 -1.75 -19.94
C ASP A 56 -2.18 -2.26 -21.21
N GLU A 57 -1.43 -2.62 -22.25
CA GLU A 57 -1.99 -3.14 -23.52
C GLU A 57 -2.84 -4.39 -23.32
N THR A 58 -2.47 -5.24 -22.37
CA THR A 58 -3.18 -6.50 -22.08
C THR A 58 -4.39 -6.31 -21.19
N LYS A 59 -4.57 -5.13 -20.61
CA LYS A 59 -5.57 -4.80 -19.59
C LYS A 59 -5.51 -5.67 -18.34
N ASN A 60 -4.35 -6.27 -18.07
CA ASN A 60 -4.09 -7.05 -16.86
C ASN A 60 -3.45 -6.25 -15.74
N LYS A 61 -2.97 -5.03 -16.05
CA LYS A 61 -2.39 -4.12 -15.08
C LYS A 61 -2.91 -2.71 -15.29
N ALA A 62 -2.95 -1.94 -14.22
CA ALA A 62 -3.28 -0.54 -14.29
C ALA A 62 -2.41 0.29 -13.33
N ASN A 63 -2.18 1.54 -13.71
CA ASN A 63 -1.77 2.60 -12.80
C ASN A 63 -3.01 3.39 -12.37
N LEU A 64 -3.00 3.89 -11.16
CA LEU A 64 -4.04 4.76 -10.63
C LEU A 64 -3.45 6.12 -10.32
N PHE A 65 -4.13 7.16 -10.79
CA PHE A 65 -3.83 8.55 -10.45
C PHE A 65 -5.06 9.20 -9.82
N ALA A 66 -4.85 9.92 -8.72
CA ALA A 66 -5.92 10.68 -8.07
C ALA A 66 -5.37 12.02 -7.56
N THR A 67 -6.20 13.05 -7.59
CA THR A 67 -5.87 14.37 -7.06
C THR A 67 -6.78 14.69 -5.87
N ILE A 68 -6.18 15.13 -4.77
CA ILE A 68 -6.88 15.54 -3.57
C ILE A 68 -6.60 17.03 -3.32
N GLY A 69 -7.66 17.82 -3.17
CA GLY A 69 -7.55 19.25 -2.94
C GLY A 69 -8.01 20.09 -4.15
N PRO A 70 -7.73 21.40 -4.12
CA PRO A 70 -8.16 22.30 -5.19
C PRO A 70 -7.41 22.06 -6.50
N ASN A 71 -8.10 22.24 -7.61
CA ASN A 71 -7.49 22.20 -8.95
C ASN A 71 -6.72 23.51 -9.21
N SER A 72 -5.54 23.62 -8.64
CA SER A 72 -4.66 24.80 -8.76
C SER A 72 -3.24 24.36 -9.12
N SER A 73 -2.43 25.33 -9.58
CA SER A 73 -1.02 25.06 -9.84
C SER A 73 -0.23 24.75 -8.57
N GLY A 74 0.73 23.84 -8.66
CA GLY A 74 1.54 23.38 -7.54
C GLY A 74 0.93 22.16 -6.84
N GLY A 75 1.67 21.55 -5.94
CA GLY A 75 1.25 20.36 -5.21
C GLY A 75 2.40 19.41 -4.93
N ILE A 76 2.11 18.32 -4.25
CA ILE A 76 3.05 17.25 -3.94
C ILE A 76 2.52 15.97 -4.59
N VAL A 77 3.37 15.28 -5.35
CA VAL A 77 3.06 13.95 -5.88
C VAL A 77 3.62 12.90 -4.94
N LEU A 78 2.74 12.03 -4.43
CA LEU A 78 3.10 10.85 -3.66
C LEU A 78 2.99 9.65 -4.60
N SER A 79 4.13 9.12 -5.02
CA SER A 79 4.19 8.02 -5.99
C SER A 79 4.73 6.76 -5.35
N GLY A 80 4.08 5.63 -5.61
CA GLY A 80 4.48 4.31 -5.13
C GLY A 80 4.09 3.22 -6.12
N HIS A 81 4.84 2.11 -6.13
CA HIS A 81 4.51 0.94 -6.93
C HIS A 81 3.73 -0.10 -6.11
N THR A 82 2.87 -0.85 -6.79
CA THR A 82 2.01 -1.87 -6.18
C THR A 82 2.56 -3.28 -6.34
N ASP A 83 3.44 -3.49 -7.30
CA ASP A 83 4.04 -4.79 -7.54
C ASP A 83 5.10 -5.14 -6.49
N VAL A 84 5.34 -6.43 -6.38
CA VAL A 84 6.32 -7.00 -5.45
C VAL A 84 7.14 -8.08 -6.15
N VAL A 85 8.38 -8.28 -5.70
CA VAL A 85 9.23 -9.35 -6.22
C VAL A 85 8.67 -10.73 -5.83
N PRO A 86 8.95 -11.78 -6.62
CA PRO A 86 8.51 -13.14 -6.33
C PRO A 86 8.96 -13.62 -4.96
N VAL A 87 8.16 -14.50 -4.35
CA VAL A 87 8.47 -15.15 -3.06
C VAL A 87 9.03 -16.55 -3.23
N ALA A 88 8.99 -17.11 -4.46
CA ALA A 88 9.55 -18.42 -4.77
C ALA A 88 11.04 -18.49 -4.44
N ASN A 89 11.48 -19.64 -3.97
CA ASN A 89 12.88 -19.91 -3.57
C ASN A 89 13.39 -19.04 -2.40
N GLN A 90 12.50 -18.44 -1.63
CA GLN A 90 12.81 -17.73 -0.39
C GLN A 90 12.25 -18.51 0.79
N LYS A 91 13.02 -18.56 1.89
CA LYS A 91 12.52 -19.16 3.13
C LYS A 91 11.65 -18.13 3.85
N TRP A 92 10.39 -18.49 4.07
CA TRP A 92 9.43 -17.72 4.84
C TRP A 92 8.98 -18.51 6.06
N ASP A 93 8.90 -17.85 7.21
CA ASP A 93 8.39 -18.46 8.45
C ASP A 93 6.87 -18.30 8.59
N SER A 94 6.25 -17.53 7.69
CA SER A 94 4.80 -17.29 7.63
C SER A 94 4.37 -17.08 6.17
N ASP A 95 3.06 -17.05 5.91
CA ASP A 95 2.56 -16.69 4.58
C ASP A 95 3.03 -15.27 4.20
N PRO A 96 3.78 -15.10 3.10
CA PRO A 96 4.29 -13.79 2.68
C PRO A 96 3.19 -12.78 2.32
N PHE A 97 1.98 -13.23 2.01
CA PHE A 97 0.82 -12.39 1.70
C PHE A 97 -0.15 -12.25 2.88
N GLN A 98 0.28 -12.61 4.07
CA GLN A 98 -0.41 -12.35 5.31
C GLN A 98 0.44 -11.47 6.22
N LEU A 99 -0.05 -10.28 6.55
CA LEU A 99 0.67 -9.38 7.46
C LEU A 99 0.72 -9.98 8.87
N ILE A 100 1.93 -10.18 9.38
CA ILE A 100 2.19 -10.65 10.75
C ILE A 100 2.85 -9.53 11.54
N GLU A 101 2.31 -9.25 12.73
CA GLU A 101 2.94 -8.38 13.72
C GLU A 101 3.63 -9.24 14.79
N LYS A 102 4.95 -9.10 14.91
CA LYS A 102 5.77 -9.80 15.89
C LYS A 102 6.96 -8.94 16.30
N ASP A 103 7.27 -8.91 17.59
CA ASP A 103 8.44 -8.19 18.14
C ASP A 103 8.51 -6.72 17.68
N GLN A 104 7.35 -6.02 17.67
CA GLN A 104 7.20 -4.64 17.22
C GLN A 104 7.60 -4.40 15.74
N LYS A 105 7.59 -5.44 14.94
CA LYS A 105 7.85 -5.41 13.50
C LYS A 105 6.69 -5.99 12.72
N LEU A 106 6.57 -5.56 11.47
CA LEU A 106 5.59 -6.06 10.52
C LEU A 106 6.29 -6.93 9.47
N TYR A 107 5.79 -8.14 9.29
CA TYR A 107 6.33 -9.10 8.34
C TYR A 107 5.31 -9.39 7.25
N GLY A 108 5.77 -9.45 6.01
CA GLY A 108 4.97 -9.74 4.81
C GLY A 108 5.65 -9.19 3.56
N ARG A 109 5.36 -9.76 2.40
CA ARG A 109 5.92 -9.28 1.13
C ARG A 109 5.34 -7.90 0.79
N GLY A 110 6.22 -6.90 0.63
CA GLY A 110 5.84 -5.52 0.35
C GLY A 110 5.69 -4.63 1.59
N THR A 111 5.91 -5.14 2.82
CA THR A 111 5.89 -4.32 4.03
C THR A 111 6.97 -3.23 4.01
N SER A 112 8.13 -3.50 3.45
CA SER A 112 9.22 -2.54 3.34
C SER A 112 9.23 -1.84 1.98
N ASP A 113 8.95 -2.56 0.90
CA ASP A 113 9.03 -2.10 -0.49
C ASP A 113 7.80 -2.57 -1.28
N MET A 114 6.76 -1.72 -1.43
CA MET A 114 6.58 -0.47 -0.69
C MET A 114 5.10 -0.24 -0.31
N LYS A 115 4.33 -1.35 -0.10
CA LYS A 115 2.90 -1.26 0.23
C LYS A 115 2.62 -0.51 1.54
N SER A 116 3.59 -0.45 2.48
CA SER A 116 3.45 0.36 3.69
C SER A 116 3.34 1.84 3.37
N PHE A 117 4.12 2.34 2.41
CA PHE A 117 4.01 3.73 1.95
C PHE A 117 2.61 4.00 1.42
N ILE A 118 2.09 3.13 0.54
CA ILE A 118 0.74 3.27 -0.03
C ILE A 118 -0.32 3.24 1.09
N GLY A 119 -0.23 2.30 2.03
CA GLY A 119 -1.14 2.20 3.16
C GLY A 119 -1.14 3.45 4.04
N LEU A 120 0.04 4.02 4.30
CA LEU A 120 0.18 5.27 5.05
C LEU A 120 -0.45 6.46 4.30
N VAL A 121 -0.21 6.58 3.00
CA VAL A 121 -0.81 7.63 2.16
C VAL A 121 -2.34 7.52 2.19
N LEU A 122 -2.88 6.34 1.92
CA LEU A 122 -4.32 6.10 1.92
C LEU A 122 -4.95 6.37 3.30
N SER A 123 -4.26 6.06 4.38
CA SER A 123 -4.77 6.31 5.74
C SER A 123 -4.95 7.79 6.06
N ARG A 124 -4.30 8.68 5.31
CA ARG A 124 -4.39 10.13 5.44
C ARG A 124 -5.43 10.76 4.51
N VAL A 125 -6.07 9.96 3.68
CA VAL A 125 -7.25 10.40 2.93
C VAL A 125 -8.36 10.69 3.94
N PRO A 126 -8.97 11.90 3.88
CA PRO A 126 -9.90 12.42 4.89
C PRO A 126 -11.14 11.57 5.08
#